data_04f7cf247d71f06759ea8462c5ecdc25
#
_entry.id   04f7cf247d71f06759ea8462c5ecdc25
#
_cell.length_a   1.000
_cell.length_b   1.000
_cell.length_c   1.000
_cell.angle_alpha   90.00
_cell.angle_beta   90.00
_cell.angle_gamma   90.00
#
_symmetry.space_group_name_H-M   'P 1'
#
loop_
_entity.id
_entity.type
_entity.pdbx_description
1 polymer ?
#
loop_
_entity_poly.entity_id
_entity_poly.type
_entity_poly.pdbx_seq_one_letter_code
_entity_poly.pdbx_strand_id
1 'polypeptide(L)'
;MSRAEPPDGTPMVRFRCLMEGDCCRKYWIPIIHTDLYRLHVYGRIEVRRLVKCVDLYPCDDEDRRFKPLRFGGKLAYLALKSNDKGCIFLSRDGRCSVHGFKPLVCRFYPFLYVVKEDGDVDIELNEKAIEECKGLEVDDPQIPLEIQVALKSLARARLREIELWNKTVDEVDRVKNDLRDKELLIKELLRRAEIDRKNLCEEGLWIV
;
A
#
# COMPACT_ATOMS: atom_id res chain seq x y z
N MET A 1 8.47 19.16 21.15
CA MET A 1 8.73 17.80 21.65
C MET A 1 10.21 17.53 21.39
N SER A 2 10.96 17.30 22.44
CA SER A 2 12.41 17.07 22.41
C SER A 2 12.73 15.83 21.56
N ARG A 3 13.71 15.95 20.66
CA ARG A 3 14.29 14.79 19.96
C ARG A 3 14.99 13.94 21.03
N ALA A 4 14.55 12.70 21.20
CA ALA A 4 15.32 11.74 21.98
C ALA A 4 16.54 11.35 21.13
N GLU A 5 17.70 11.83 21.47
CA GLU A 5 18.96 11.33 20.93
C GLU A 5 19.19 9.91 21.45
N PRO A 6 19.76 8.99 20.63
CA PRO A 6 20.11 7.67 21.10
C PRO A 6 21.12 7.82 22.25
N PRO A 7 21.05 6.96 23.28
CA PRO A 7 21.81 7.12 24.51
C PRO A 7 23.32 6.94 24.35
N ASP A 8 23.82 6.51 23.21
CA ASP A 8 25.23 6.20 22.95
C ASP A 8 25.83 6.93 21.73
N GLY A 9 25.08 7.82 21.08
CA GLY A 9 25.56 8.54 19.90
C GLY A 9 25.80 7.66 18.67
N THR A 10 25.27 6.43 18.65
CA THR A 10 25.42 5.51 17.51
C THR A 10 24.71 6.09 16.28
N PRO A 11 25.41 6.26 15.14
CA PRO A 11 24.77 6.67 13.89
C PRO A 11 23.69 5.66 13.50
N MET A 12 22.54 6.15 13.05
CA MET A 12 21.43 5.28 12.61
C MET A 12 20.49 6.03 11.68
N VAL A 13 19.61 5.26 11.06
CA VAL A 13 18.51 5.80 10.26
C VAL A 13 17.47 6.49 11.16
N ARG A 14 17.16 7.74 10.87
CA ARG A 14 16.05 8.48 11.49
C ARG A 14 15.02 8.83 10.42
N PHE A 15 13.77 8.56 10.71
CA PHE A 15 12.69 8.86 9.78
C PHE A 15 11.51 9.53 10.47
N ARG A 16 11.05 10.63 9.86
CA ARG A 16 9.80 11.29 10.20
C ARG A 16 9.09 11.74 8.93
N CYS A 17 7.90 11.20 8.67
CA CYS A 17 7.11 11.65 7.53
C CYS A 17 6.73 13.13 7.66
N LEU A 18 7.25 13.97 6.78
CA LEU A 18 6.93 15.42 6.72
C LEU A 18 5.63 15.69 5.95
N MET A 19 5.02 14.68 5.36
CA MET A 19 3.81 14.77 4.53
C MET A 19 3.95 15.69 3.30
N GLU A 20 5.15 15.90 2.80
CA GLU A 20 5.42 16.78 1.64
C GLU A 20 5.05 16.14 0.29
N GLY A 21 4.62 14.89 0.28
CA GLY A 21 4.08 14.21 -0.89
C GLY A 21 5.11 13.79 -1.93
N ASP A 22 6.41 13.76 -1.61
CA ASP A 22 7.45 13.34 -2.56
C ASP A 22 7.21 11.91 -3.07
N CYS A 23 6.90 10.97 -2.18
CA CYS A 23 6.51 9.60 -2.56
C CYS A 23 5.25 9.57 -3.45
N CYS A 24 4.28 10.48 -3.23
CA CYS A 24 3.06 10.57 -4.02
C CYS A 24 3.30 11.08 -5.45
N ARG A 25 4.39 11.81 -5.69
CA ARG A 25 4.73 12.36 -7.02
C ARG A 25 5.54 11.39 -7.86
N LYS A 26 6.27 10.47 -7.22
CA LYS A 26 7.29 9.67 -7.88
C LYS A 26 6.89 8.21 -8.07
N TYR A 27 6.07 7.66 -7.16
CA TYR A 27 5.81 6.23 -7.13
C TYR A 27 4.41 5.89 -7.61
N TRP A 28 4.33 4.86 -8.42
CA TRP A 28 3.10 4.16 -8.72
C TRP A 28 2.61 3.40 -7.47
N ILE A 29 1.32 3.47 -7.19
CA ILE A 29 0.74 2.97 -5.94
C ILE A 29 -0.25 1.84 -6.26
N PRO A 30 0.21 0.58 -6.34
CA PRO A 30 -0.67 -0.56 -6.49
C PRO A 30 -1.49 -0.77 -5.23
N ILE A 31 -2.78 -1.03 -5.41
CA ILE A 31 -3.72 -1.24 -4.32
C ILE A 31 -4.48 -2.56 -4.49
N ILE A 32 -5.04 -3.05 -3.40
CA ILE A 32 -5.88 -4.23 -3.36
C ILE A 32 -7.25 -3.90 -2.75
N HIS A 33 -8.13 -4.88 -2.69
CA HIS A 33 -9.50 -4.71 -2.18
C HIS A 33 -9.56 -4.18 -0.74
N THR A 34 -8.66 -4.59 0.14
CA THR A 34 -8.59 -4.10 1.53
C THR A 34 -8.16 -2.63 1.60
N ASP A 35 -7.31 -2.16 0.69
CA ASP A 35 -6.98 -0.74 0.57
C ASP A 35 -8.19 0.08 0.09
N LEU A 36 -8.98 -0.45 -0.85
CA LEU A 36 -10.26 0.17 -1.25
C LEU A 36 -11.22 0.29 -0.06
N TYR A 37 -11.29 -0.74 0.77
CA TYR A 37 -12.13 -0.74 1.98
C TYR A 37 -11.69 0.35 2.96
N ARG A 38 -10.38 0.51 3.20
CA ARG A 38 -9.85 1.59 4.03
C ARG A 38 -10.26 2.97 3.51
N LEU A 39 -10.09 3.19 2.22
CA LEU A 39 -10.48 4.45 1.58
C LEU A 39 -11.99 4.69 1.65
N HIS A 40 -12.81 3.65 1.45
CA HIS A 40 -14.26 3.74 1.48
C HIS A 40 -14.81 4.00 2.89
N VAL A 41 -14.46 3.15 3.84
CA VAL A 41 -15.04 3.14 5.17
C VAL A 41 -14.42 4.21 6.07
N TYR A 42 -13.10 4.18 6.24
CA TYR A 42 -12.43 5.13 7.12
C TYR A 42 -12.24 6.51 6.48
N GLY A 43 -12.03 6.54 5.16
CA GLY A 43 -11.95 7.76 4.37
C GLY A 43 -13.29 8.36 4.00
N ARG A 44 -14.39 7.64 4.23
CA ARG A 44 -15.75 8.04 3.84
C ARG A 44 -15.84 8.43 2.35
N ILE A 45 -15.06 7.74 1.52
CA ILE A 45 -15.04 8.00 0.08
C ILE A 45 -16.13 7.16 -0.59
N GLU A 46 -17.13 7.81 -1.17
CA GLU A 46 -18.21 7.13 -1.89
C GLU A 46 -17.68 6.30 -3.06
N VAL A 47 -18.36 5.19 -3.39
CA VAL A 47 -18.01 4.28 -4.49
C VAL A 47 -17.80 5.02 -5.80
N ARG A 48 -18.71 5.93 -6.18
CA ARG A 48 -18.58 6.72 -7.42
C ARG A 48 -17.32 7.57 -7.47
N ARG A 49 -16.83 8.04 -6.32
CA ARG A 49 -15.57 8.77 -6.21
C ARG A 49 -14.38 7.82 -6.27
N LEU A 50 -14.45 6.65 -5.61
CA LEU A 50 -13.41 5.62 -5.72
C LEU A 50 -13.18 5.20 -7.16
N VAL A 51 -14.24 4.98 -7.94
CA VAL A 51 -14.14 4.67 -9.38
C VAL A 51 -13.32 5.69 -10.15
N LYS A 52 -13.39 6.97 -9.76
CA LYS A 52 -12.59 8.06 -10.38
C LYS A 52 -11.16 8.12 -9.86
N CYS A 53 -10.90 7.60 -8.65
CA CYS A 53 -9.59 7.66 -7.98
C CYS A 53 -8.69 6.46 -8.28
N VAL A 54 -9.23 5.43 -8.93
CA VAL A 54 -8.55 4.16 -9.20
C VAL A 54 -8.39 3.98 -10.70
N ASP A 55 -7.26 3.44 -11.13
CA ASP A 55 -7.01 3.01 -12.49
C ASP A 55 -6.64 1.53 -12.58
N LEU A 56 -6.81 0.98 -13.76
CA LEU A 56 -6.47 -0.38 -14.14
C LEU A 56 -5.30 -0.30 -15.11
N TYR A 57 -4.13 -0.72 -14.66
CA TYR A 57 -2.89 -0.68 -15.44
C TYR A 57 -2.69 -2.02 -16.12
N PRO A 58 -2.79 -2.10 -17.46
CA PRO A 58 -2.58 -3.32 -18.19
C PRO A 58 -1.20 -3.91 -17.93
N CYS A 59 -1.12 -5.25 -17.88
CA CYS A 59 0.11 -6.00 -17.79
C CYS A 59 0.03 -7.24 -18.69
N ASP A 60 1.17 -7.71 -19.14
CA ASP A 60 1.25 -8.87 -20.04
C ASP A 60 1.55 -10.16 -19.26
N ASP A 61 2.13 -10.06 -18.05
CA ASP A 61 2.56 -11.18 -17.23
C ASP A 61 1.70 -11.37 -15.99
N GLU A 62 1.46 -12.64 -15.62
CA GLU A 62 0.86 -13.04 -14.35
C GLU A 62 1.95 -13.13 -13.26
N ASP A 63 2.05 -12.12 -12.41
CA ASP A 63 2.82 -12.26 -11.16
C ASP A 63 2.03 -13.15 -10.18
N ARG A 64 2.60 -14.31 -9.85
CA ARG A 64 1.98 -15.27 -8.91
C ARG A 64 1.94 -14.76 -7.47
N ARG A 65 2.83 -13.84 -7.12
CA ARG A 65 2.90 -13.26 -5.76
C ARG A 65 1.86 -12.18 -5.55
N PHE A 66 1.60 -11.38 -6.60
CA PHE A 66 0.63 -10.30 -6.59
C PHE A 66 -0.17 -10.33 -7.90
N LYS A 67 -1.27 -11.09 -7.90
CA LYS A 67 -2.03 -11.37 -9.11
C LYS A 67 -2.68 -10.12 -9.70
N PRO A 68 -2.52 -9.87 -10.99
CA PRO A 68 -3.37 -8.93 -11.71
C PRO A 68 -4.78 -9.52 -11.86
N LEU A 69 -5.78 -8.69 -11.86
CA LEU A 69 -7.17 -9.07 -12.14
C LEU A 69 -7.48 -8.98 -13.63
N ARG A 70 -8.49 -9.72 -14.08
CA ARG A 70 -8.97 -9.65 -15.45
C ARG A 70 -10.10 -8.63 -15.58
N PHE A 71 -9.92 -7.64 -16.47
CA PHE A 71 -10.91 -6.62 -16.75
C PHE A 71 -11.01 -6.33 -18.25
N GLY A 72 -12.20 -6.44 -18.82
CA GLY A 72 -12.42 -6.27 -20.27
C GLY A 72 -11.58 -7.22 -21.12
N GLY A 73 -11.33 -8.45 -20.64
CA GLY A 73 -10.53 -9.46 -21.32
C GLY A 73 -8.99 -9.28 -21.19
N LYS A 74 -8.53 -8.23 -20.48
CA LYS A 74 -7.09 -7.96 -20.28
C LYS A 74 -6.71 -8.10 -18.80
N LEU A 75 -5.46 -8.52 -18.57
CA LEU A 75 -4.88 -8.49 -17.24
C LEU A 75 -4.50 -7.04 -16.86
N ALA A 76 -4.78 -6.67 -15.62
CA ALA A 76 -4.46 -5.34 -15.12
C ALA A 76 -4.23 -5.33 -13.60
N TYR A 77 -3.31 -4.50 -13.15
CA TYR A 77 -3.16 -4.16 -11.76
C TYR A 77 -4.08 -3.01 -11.38
N LEU A 78 -4.69 -3.12 -10.22
CA LEU A 78 -5.45 -2.03 -9.61
C LEU A 78 -4.48 -1.08 -8.91
N ALA A 79 -4.58 0.23 -9.21
CA ALA A 79 -3.71 1.22 -8.58
C ALA A 79 -4.44 2.55 -8.35
N LEU A 80 -3.89 3.39 -7.48
CA LEU A 80 -4.36 4.75 -7.36
C LEU A 80 -4.02 5.53 -8.62
N LYS A 81 -5.00 6.31 -9.09
CA LYS A 81 -4.81 7.18 -10.24
C LYS A 81 -3.73 8.23 -9.95
N SER A 82 -2.88 8.45 -10.92
CA SER A 82 -1.87 9.50 -10.92
C SER A 82 -2.03 10.42 -12.11
N ASN A 83 -1.57 11.65 -11.97
CA ASN A 83 -1.46 12.64 -13.04
C ASN A 83 -0.10 13.35 -12.94
N ASP A 84 0.13 14.38 -13.76
CA ASP A 84 1.38 15.13 -13.80
C ASP A 84 1.81 15.72 -12.45
N LYS A 85 0.88 15.85 -11.50
CA LYS A 85 1.13 16.34 -10.14
C LYS A 85 1.35 15.25 -9.11
N GLY A 86 1.14 13.99 -9.50
CA GLY A 86 1.27 12.80 -8.65
C GLY A 86 -0.07 12.12 -8.33
N CYS A 87 -0.10 11.39 -7.22
CA CYS A 87 -1.27 10.63 -6.77
C CYS A 87 -2.51 11.52 -6.63
N ILE A 88 -3.67 11.00 -7.02
CA ILE A 88 -4.98 11.68 -6.96
C ILE A 88 -5.34 12.21 -5.56
N PHE A 89 -4.77 11.64 -4.50
CA PHE A 89 -4.97 12.07 -3.11
C PHE A 89 -3.92 13.07 -2.61
N LEU A 90 -3.03 13.52 -3.47
CA LEU A 90 -2.13 14.62 -3.16
C LEU A 90 -2.90 15.94 -3.30
N SER A 91 -3.06 16.65 -2.20
CA SER A 91 -3.74 17.95 -2.16
C SER A 91 -2.86 19.07 -2.74
N ARG A 92 -3.45 20.23 -2.98
CA ARG A 92 -2.73 21.40 -3.56
C ARG A 92 -1.61 21.93 -2.68
N ASP A 93 -1.73 21.76 -1.36
CA ASP A 93 -0.71 22.13 -0.37
C ASP A 93 0.40 21.07 -0.22
N GLY A 94 0.40 20.03 -1.06
CA GLY A 94 1.40 18.96 -1.09
C GLY A 94 1.18 17.85 -0.08
N ARG A 95 0.08 17.86 0.69
CA ARG A 95 -0.21 16.84 1.71
C ARG A 95 -1.06 15.70 1.18
N CYS A 96 -0.86 14.51 1.76
CA CYS A 96 -1.71 13.36 1.48
C CYS A 96 -3.05 13.51 2.20
N SER A 97 -4.16 13.68 1.45
CA SER A 97 -5.51 13.83 2.01
C SER A 97 -6.07 12.54 2.66
N VAL A 98 -5.44 11.41 2.43
CA VAL A 98 -5.82 10.10 3.00
C VAL A 98 -4.75 9.55 3.94
N HIS A 99 -3.88 10.39 4.49
CA HIS A 99 -2.70 9.97 5.26
C HIS A 99 -3.03 9.01 6.41
N GLY A 100 -4.12 9.22 7.14
CA GLY A 100 -4.51 8.41 8.29
C GLY A 100 -5.01 7.00 7.93
N PHE A 101 -5.47 6.81 6.68
CA PHE A 101 -6.01 5.55 6.16
C PHE A 101 -5.49 5.21 4.77
N LYS A 102 -4.27 5.67 4.49
CA LYS A 102 -3.58 5.40 3.21
C LYS A 102 -3.34 3.89 3.02
N PRO A 103 -3.23 3.42 1.76
CA PRO A 103 -2.88 2.04 1.46
C PRO A 103 -1.66 1.56 2.22
N LEU A 104 -1.63 0.26 2.59
CA LEU A 104 -0.50 -0.28 3.37
C LEU A 104 0.83 -0.10 2.64
N VAL A 105 0.87 -0.23 1.31
CA VAL A 105 2.09 -0.01 0.53
C VAL A 105 2.69 1.39 0.75
N CYS A 106 1.84 2.41 0.94
CA CYS A 106 2.30 3.78 1.21
C CYS A 106 2.90 3.98 2.61
N ARG A 107 2.77 2.99 3.49
CA ARG A 107 3.26 3.08 4.88
C ARG A 107 4.69 2.61 5.03
N PHE A 108 5.19 1.86 4.04
CA PHE A 108 6.57 1.37 4.06
C PHE A 108 7.57 2.46 3.71
N TYR A 109 7.24 3.33 2.74
CA TYR A 109 8.19 4.36 2.32
C TYR A 109 8.66 5.22 3.50
N PRO A 110 9.96 5.41 3.67
CA PRO A 110 11.08 5.18 2.75
C PRO A 110 11.75 3.79 2.84
N PHE A 111 11.12 2.83 3.49
CA PHE A 111 11.63 1.47 3.65
C PHE A 111 10.95 0.52 2.64
N LEU A 112 11.58 -0.65 2.49
CA LEU A 112 11.08 -1.79 1.73
C LEU A 112 11.02 -3.00 2.66
N TYR A 113 10.23 -4.00 2.32
CA TYR A 113 10.32 -5.32 2.93
C TYR A 113 10.69 -6.36 1.88
N VAL A 114 11.53 -7.29 2.26
CA VAL A 114 12.00 -8.41 1.44
C VAL A 114 11.60 -9.70 2.12
N VAL A 115 10.94 -10.58 1.38
CA VAL A 115 10.57 -11.90 1.87
C VAL A 115 11.73 -12.86 1.57
N LYS A 116 12.27 -13.48 2.60
CA LYS A 116 13.35 -14.47 2.52
C LYS A 116 12.83 -15.82 2.03
N GLU A 117 13.75 -16.72 1.70
CA GLU A 117 13.43 -18.09 1.29
C GLU A 117 12.70 -18.90 2.38
N ASP A 118 13.01 -18.66 3.65
CA ASP A 118 12.35 -19.27 4.81
C ASP A 118 10.99 -18.64 5.17
N GLY A 119 10.57 -17.60 4.44
CA GLY A 119 9.33 -16.87 4.64
C GLY A 119 9.40 -15.75 5.69
N ASP A 120 10.54 -15.55 6.36
CA ASP A 120 10.71 -14.38 7.23
C ASP A 120 10.87 -13.10 6.41
N VAL A 121 10.71 -11.96 7.06
CA VAL A 121 10.73 -10.65 6.42
C VAL A 121 11.89 -9.83 6.94
N ASP A 122 12.70 -9.31 6.04
CA ASP A 122 13.66 -8.24 6.33
C ASP A 122 13.15 -6.88 5.91
N ILE A 123 13.61 -5.87 6.62
CA ILE A 123 13.35 -4.46 6.33
C ILE A 123 14.62 -3.83 5.80
N GLU A 124 14.50 -3.22 4.65
CA GLU A 124 15.60 -2.54 3.97
C GLU A 124 15.27 -1.07 3.74
N LEU A 125 16.29 -0.25 3.63
CA LEU A 125 16.15 1.13 3.22
C LEU A 125 16.01 1.20 1.69
N ASN A 126 15.05 1.96 1.21
CA ASN A 126 14.98 2.26 -0.22
C ASN A 126 16.09 3.25 -0.58
N GLU A 127 17.10 2.81 -1.30
CA GLU A 127 18.27 3.62 -1.67
C GLU A 127 17.87 4.94 -2.36
N LYS A 128 16.87 4.91 -3.24
CA LYS A 128 16.36 6.12 -3.88
C LYS A 128 15.75 7.12 -2.89
N ALA A 129 15.23 6.62 -1.76
CA ALA A 129 14.65 7.48 -0.75
C ALA A 129 15.69 8.31 0.02
N ILE A 130 16.95 7.90 0.04
CA ILE A 130 18.04 8.65 0.71
C ILE A 130 18.16 10.06 0.10
N GLU A 131 18.06 10.15 -1.22
CA GLU A 131 18.13 11.43 -1.93
C GLU A 131 16.78 12.15 -2.01
N GLU A 132 15.68 11.40 -1.95
CA GLU A 132 14.36 11.87 -2.30
C GLU A 132 13.48 12.25 -1.11
N CYS A 133 13.71 11.65 0.06
CA CYS A 133 12.86 11.83 1.24
C CYS A 133 13.46 12.81 2.23
N LYS A 134 12.99 14.04 2.25
CA LYS A 134 13.48 15.08 3.17
C LYS A 134 13.28 14.76 4.66
N GLY A 135 12.39 13.84 4.98
CA GLY A 135 12.15 13.38 6.35
C GLY A 135 13.01 12.21 6.77
N LEU A 136 13.93 11.75 5.89
CA LEU A 136 14.87 10.67 6.14
C LEU A 136 16.26 11.25 6.37
N GLU A 137 16.87 10.89 7.49
CA GLU A 137 18.27 11.20 7.83
C GLU A 137 19.01 9.88 7.97
N VAL A 138 20.13 9.72 7.28
CA VAL A 138 20.93 8.48 7.27
C VAL A 138 22.38 8.83 7.60
N ASP A 139 22.79 8.55 8.82
CA ASP A 139 24.20 8.66 9.24
C ASP A 139 24.92 7.30 9.06
N ASP A 140 24.19 6.22 9.31
CA ASP A 140 24.56 4.83 9.08
C ASP A 140 23.33 4.08 8.59
N PRO A 141 23.43 3.11 7.66
CA PRO A 141 22.28 2.39 7.11
C PRO A 141 21.57 1.46 8.12
N GLN A 142 22.03 1.38 9.36
CA GLN A 142 21.41 0.56 10.39
C GLN A 142 20.03 1.11 10.78
N ILE A 143 18.99 0.32 10.52
CA ILE A 143 17.60 0.66 10.85
C ILE A 143 17.36 0.35 12.33
N PRO A 144 16.87 1.29 13.16
CA PRO A 144 16.54 1.06 14.55
C PRO A 144 15.58 -0.13 14.76
N LEU A 145 15.79 -0.89 15.84
CA LEU A 145 15.02 -2.10 16.12
C LEU A 145 13.51 -1.85 16.21
N GLU A 146 13.12 -0.74 16.83
CA GLU A 146 11.69 -0.36 16.93
C GLU A 146 11.06 -0.12 15.56
N ILE A 147 11.78 0.48 14.61
CA ILE A 147 11.31 0.65 13.23
C ILE A 147 11.22 -0.70 12.54
N GLN A 148 12.24 -1.56 12.69
CA GLN A 148 12.22 -2.90 12.10
C GLN A 148 11.03 -3.72 12.61
N VAL A 149 10.78 -3.75 13.92
CA VAL A 149 9.67 -4.50 14.54
C VAL A 149 8.31 -4.00 14.02
N ALA A 150 8.12 -2.68 13.99
CA ALA A 150 6.89 -2.09 13.49
C ALA A 150 6.65 -2.41 12.01
N LEU A 151 7.68 -2.28 11.17
CA LEU A 151 7.58 -2.55 9.74
C LEU A 151 7.47 -4.05 9.42
N LYS A 152 8.09 -4.94 10.18
CA LYS A 152 7.91 -6.40 10.06
C LYS A 152 6.46 -6.80 10.38
N SER A 153 5.84 -6.21 11.41
CA SER A 153 4.43 -6.43 11.71
C SER A 153 3.53 -5.95 10.56
N LEU A 154 3.80 -4.75 10.03
CA LEU A 154 3.09 -4.21 8.88
C LEU A 154 3.26 -5.10 7.63
N ALA A 155 4.46 -5.63 7.39
CA ALA A 155 4.75 -6.51 6.26
C ALA A 155 3.99 -7.83 6.35
N ARG A 156 3.92 -8.45 7.54
CA ARG A 156 3.12 -9.67 7.76
C ARG A 156 1.64 -9.44 7.46
N ALA A 157 1.08 -8.32 7.92
CA ALA A 157 -0.29 -7.93 7.59
C ALA A 157 -0.47 -7.74 6.08
N ARG A 158 0.46 -7.05 5.41
CA ARG A 158 0.41 -6.83 3.96
C ARG A 158 0.51 -8.14 3.17
N LEU A 159 1.40 -9.05 3.54
CA LEU A 159 1.53 -10.35 2.90
C LEU A 159 0.24 -11.17 3.04
N ARG A 160 -0.36 -11.17 4.22
CA ARG A 160 -1.65 -11.85 4.44
C ARG A 160 -2.76 -11.24 3.59
N GLU A 161 -2.83 -9.92 3.48
CA GLU A 161 -3.77 -9.24 2.59
C GLU A 161 -3.56 -9.57 1.11
N ILE A 162 -2.30 -9.75 0.69
CA ILE A 162 -1.97 -10.17 -0.69
C ILE A 162 -2.44 -11.60 -0.96
N GLU A 163 -2.30 -12.52 0.00
CA GLU A 163 -2.85 -13.87 -0.12
C GLU A 163 -4.38 -13.86 -0.31
N LEU A 164 -5.07 -13.03 0.47
CA LEU A 164 -6.52 -12.87 0.36
C LEU A 164 -6.91 -12.18 -0.97
N TRP A 165 -6.12 -11.20 -1.40
CA TRP A 165 -6.27 -10.59 -2.72
C TRP A 165 -6.17 -11.61 -3.85
N ASN A 166 -5.15 -12.46 -3.82
CA ASN A 166 -4.95 -13.48 -4.85
C ASN A 166 -6.14 -14.47 -4.93
N LYS A 167 -6.71 -14.85 -3.78
CA LYS A 167 -7.94 -15.65 -3.73
C LYS A 167 -9.13 -14.89 -4.29
N THR A 168 -9.28 -13.61 -3.92
CA THR A 168 -10.35 -12.74 -4.44
C THR A 168 -10.28 -12.61 -5.96
N VAL A 169 -9.09 -12.41 -6.53
CA VAL A 169 -8.90 -12.36 -7.99
C VAL A 169 -9.36 -13.66 -8.64
N ASP A 170 -8.90 -14.82 -8.14
CA ASP A 170 -9.30 -16.12 -8.69
C ASP A 170 -10.83 -16.34 -8.67
N GLU A 171 -11.50 -15.85 -7.64
CA GLU A 171 -12.96 -15.97 -7.53
C GLU A 171 -13.70 -14.97 -8.43
N VAL A 172 -13.24 -13.73 -8.52
CA VAL A 172 -13.83 -12.72 -9.40
C VAL A 172 -13.69 -13.14 -10.86
N ASP A 173 -12.54 -13.64 -11.26
CA ASP A 173 -12.26 -14.08 -12.62
C ASP A 173 -13.11 -15.31 -13.02
N ARG A 174 -13.38 -16.23 -12.07
CA ARG A 174 -14.27 -17.40 -12.33
C ARG A 174 -15.72 -17.02 -12.52
N VAL A 175 -16.23 -16.07 -11.72
CA VAL A 175 -17.67 -15.74 -11.70
C VAL A 175 -18.03 -14.72 -12.76
N LYS A 176 -17.10 -13.86 -13.16
CA LYS A 176 -17.34 -12.71 -14.03
C LYS A 176 -16.31 -12.62 -15.14
N ASN A 177 -16.23 -13.65 -15.98
CA ASN A 177 -15.23 -13.82 -17.06
C ASN A 177 -15.06 -12.61 -18.01
N ASP A 178 -15.93 -11.60 -18.00
CA ASP A 178 -15.82 -10.41 -18.84
C ASP A 178 -16.39 -9.16 -18.12
N LEU A 179 -15.90 -8.91 -16.91
CA LEU A 179 -16.30 -7.70 -16.18
C LEU A 179 -15.71 -6.48 -16.87
N ARG A 180 -16.57 -5.58 -17.37
CA ARG A 180 -16.20 -4.34 -18.07
C ARG A 180 -16.66 -3.08 -17.34
N ASP A 181 -17.51 -3.23 -16.34
CA ASP A 181 -18.00 -2.13 -15.52
C ASP A 181 -17.12 -1.96 -14.27
N LYS A 182 -16.40 -0.87 -14.25
CA LYS A 182 -15.48 -0.54 -13.15
C LYS A 182 -16.21 -0.28 -11.83
N GLU A 183 -17.44 0.25 -11.87
CA GLU A 183 -18.22 0.46 -10.65
C GLU A 183 -18.67 -0.87 -10.05
N LEU A 184 -19.10 -1.81 -10.89
CA LEU A 184 -19.45 -3.16 -10.45
C LEU A 184 -18.22 -3.89 -9.91
N LEU A 185 -17.06 -3.75 -10.54
CA LEU A 185 -15.81 -4.30 -10.03
C LEU A 185 -15.49 -3.76 -8.62
N ILE A 186 -15.50 -2.44 -8.44
CA ILE A 186 -15.20 -1.82 -7.14
C ILE A 186 -16.22 -2.26 -6.07
N LYS A 187 -17.50 -2.36 -6.39
CA LYS A 187 -18.52 -2.85 -5.45
C LYS A 187 -18.25 -4.30 -5.03
N GLU A 188 -17.90 -5.17 -5.97
CA GLU A 188 -17.59 -6.56 -5.66
C GLU A 188 -16.31 -6.67 -4.81
N LEU A 189 -15.26 -5.91 -5.14
CA LEU A 189 -14.03 -5.87 -4.36
C LEU A 189 -14.26 -5.37 -2.93
N LEU A 190 -15.12 -4.35 -2.74
CA LEU A 190 -15.49 -3.86 -1.40
C LEU A 190 -16.27 -4.91 -0.60
N ARG A 191 -17.20 -5.63 -1.23
CA ARG A 191 -17.93 -6.73 -0.59
C ARG A 191 -16.99 -7.84 -0.10
N ARG A 192 -15.99 -8.20 -0.91
CA ARG A 192 -14.96 -9.19 -0.53
C ARG A 192 -14.08 -8.66 0.58
N ALA A 193 -13.65 -7.42 0.48
CA ALA A 193 -12.82 -6.78 1.49
C ALA A 193 -13.49 -6.72 2.88
N GLU A 194 -14.81 -6.59 2.94
CA GLU A 194 -15.54 -6.63 4.21
C GLU A 194 -15.45 -8.00 4.88
N ILE A 195 -15.51 -9.08 4.10
CA ILE A 195 -15.36 -10.45 4.61
C ILE A 195 -13.92 -10.65 5.10
N ASP A 196 -12.94 -10.32 4.27
CA ASP A 196 -11.53 -10.53 4.58
C ASP A 196 -11.05 -9.64 5.74
N ARG A 197 -11.63 -8.45 5.90
CA ARG A 197 -11.38 -7.62 7.09
C ARG A 197 -11.76 -8.33 8.39
N LYS A 198 -12.88 -9.06 8.42
CA LYS A 198 -13.28 -9.82 9.61
C LYS A 198 -12.23 -10.87 9.96
N ASN A 199 -11.79 -11.64 8.98
CA ASN A 199 -10.75 -12.65 9.14
C ASN A 199 -9.44 -12.01 9.64
N LEU A 200 -9.02 -10.90 9.03
CA LEU A 200 -7.83 -10.16 9.44
C LEU A 200 -7.93 -9.58 10.86
N CYS A 201 -9.13 -9.18 11.31
CA CYS A 201 -9.35 -8.75 12.68
C CYS A 201 -9.20 -9.92 13.67
N GLU A 202 -9.74 -11.09 13.35
CA GLU A 202 -9.62 -12.31 14.17
C GLU A 202 -8.17 -12.78 14.25
N GLU A 203 -7.40 -12.64 13.16
CA GLU A 203 -5.98 -12.94 13.09
C GLU A 203 -5.09 -11.86 13.76
N GLY A 204 -5.65 -10.71 14.19
CA GLY A 204 -4.90 -9.58 14.74
C GLY A 204 -4.05 -8.84 13.70
N LEU A 205 -4.35 -9.00 12.41
CA LEU A 205 -3.57 -8.45 11.28
C LEU A 205 -4.26 -7.27 10.58
N TRP A 206 -5.47 -6.87 11.02
CA TRP A 206 -6.11 -5.69 10.45
C TRP A 206 -5.46 -4.40 10.94
N ILE A 207 -4.99 -3.59 10.00
CA ILE A 207 -4.37 -2.27 10.25
C ILE A 207 -5.17 -1.21 9.49
N VAL A 208 -5.60 -0.17 10.21
CA VAL A 208 -6.32 0.99 9.64
C VAL A 208 -5.34 2.08 9.27
#